data_c54a27a586f677403a5045a144ec148f
#
_entry.id   c54a27a586f677403a5045a144ec148f
#
_cell.length_a   1.000
_cell.length_b   1.000
_cell.length_c   1.000
_cell.angle_alpha   90.00
_cell.angle_beta   90.00
_cell.angle_gamma   90.00
#
_symmetry.space_group_name_H-M   'P 1'
#
loop_
_entity.id
_entity.type
_entity.pdbx_description
1 polymer ?
#
loop_
_entity_poly.entity_id
_entity_poly.type
_entity_poly.pdbx_seq_one_letter_code
_entity_poly.pdbx_strand_id
1 'polypeptide(L)'
;VFWVAVLLKEYLAISFNNFLREPQIPLGWIIGIGLVSGLFWASVIGRSRKTFWVTYASAFAISSSLVAIFGVTGWLLNPSLGPVVILALSIGIAFAVTQLSVGLINKAALRAALTMAGLSVVAFYPSNWVFDNYPGSLSIFLMVCVLITTAVFVGLAFSKIDRAPIVRTSIITAVLSASLVLLDKFMQTWKPYMETDAINYRPVPTVGQRNDLLDTSDYWISSLDVATHLFLPTLALTLIGFAGYIRFARGTLLEVLNQDYIRTARAKGLTERTVIMRHA
;
A
#
# COMPACT_ATOMS: atom_id res chain seq x y z
N VAL A 1 4.13 -21.60 13.75
CA VAL A 1 4.57 -21.42 12.34
C VAL A 1 3.99 -22.50 11.44
N PHE A 2 4.24 -23.78 11.70
CA PHE A 2 3.84 -24.91 10.85
C PHE A 2 2.33 -24.90 10.50
N TRP A 3 1.45 -24.86 11.51
CA TRP A 3 -0.01 -24.87 11.28
C TRP A 3 -0.52 -23.66 10.48
N VAL A 4 0.07 -22.49 10.68
CA VAL A 4 -0.28 -21.30 9.88
C VAL A 4 0.11 -21.53 8.42
N ALA A 5 1.29 -22.07 8.15
CA ALA A 5 1.73 -22.38 6.79
C ALA A 5 0.83 -23.43 6.12
N VAL A 6 0.43 -24.48 6.85
CA VAL A 6 -0.52 -25.50 6.34
C VAL A 6 -1.87 -24.90 6.01
N LEU A 7 -2.44 -24.09 6.90
CA LEU A 7 -3.74 -23.42 6.65
C LEU A 7 -3.66 -22.48 5.44
N LEU A 8 -2.57 -21.71 5.31
CA LEU A 8 -2.38 -20.82 4.17
C LEU A 8 -2.24 -21.61 2.86
N LYS A 9 -1.52 -22.74 2.88
CA LYS A 9 -1.34 -23.60 1.71
C LYS A 9 -2.63 -24.30 1.30
N GLU A 10 -3.28 -25.01 2.21
CA GLU A 10 -4.41 -25.90 1.89
C GLU A 10 -5.73 -25.14 1.64
N TYR A 11 -5.96 -24.07 2.37
CA TYR A 11 -7.22 -23.33 2.27
C TYR A 11 -7.10 -22.01 1.51
N LEU A 12 -6.12 -21.17 1.88
CA LEU A 12 -6.01 -19.85 1.28
C LEU A 12 -5.48 -19.93 -0.16
N ALA A 13 -4.37 -20.66 -0.39
CA ALA A 13 -3.75 -20.69 -1.71
C ALA A 13 -4.65 -21.30 -2.77
N ILE A 14 -5.36 -22.40 -2.47
CA ILE A 14 -6.26 -23.05 -3.41
C ILE A 14 -7.43 -22.14 -3.75
N SER A 15 -8.12 -21.61 -2.74
CA SER A 15 -9.27 -20.72 -2.93
C SER A 15 -8.88 -19.43 -3.64
N PHE A 16 -7.69 -18.89 -3.32
CA PHE A 16 -7.20 -17.65 -3.89
C PHE A 16 -6.77 -17.83 -5.36
N ASN A 17 -6.10 -18.93 -5.70
CA ASN A 17 -5.77 -19.25 -7.09
C ASN A 17 -7.02 -19.43 -7.95
N ASN A 18 -8.04 -20.12 -7.45
CA ASN A 18 -9.31 -20.26 -8.14
C ASN A 18 -10.00 -18.90 -8.38
N PHE A 19 -9.97 -18.04 -7.36
CA PHE A 19 -10.50 -16.68 -7.47
C PHE A 19 -9.70 -15.83 -8.48
N LEU A 20 -8.37 -15.88 -8.48
CA LEU A 20 -7.54 -15.12 -9.41
C LEU A 20 -7.73 -15.55 -10.86
N ARG A 21 -8.02 -16.84 -11.08
CA ARG A 21 -8.32 -17.38 -12.41
C ARG A 21 -9.68 -16.93 -12.94
N GLU A 22 -10.68 -17.00 -12.11
CA GLU A 22 -12.07 -16.63 -12.45
C GLU A 22 -12.65 -15.75 -11.35
N PRO A 23 -12.34 -14.45 -11.35
CA PRO A 23 -12.76 -13.56 -10.28
C PRO A 23 -14.27 -13.31 -10.33
N GLN A 24 -15.01 -14.09 -9.56
CA GLN A 24 -16.43 -13.88 -9.32
C GLN A 24 -16.60 -13.16 -7.98
N ILE A 25 -17.16 -11.96 -8.02
CA ILE A 25 -17.43 -11.17 -6.82
C ILE A 25 -18.95 -11.16 -6.57
N PRO A 26 -19.46 -12.11 -5.77
CA PRO A 26 -20.88 -12.13 -5.42
C PRO A 26 -21.26 -10.89 -4.60
N LEU A 27 -22.52 -10.48 -4.70
CA LEU A 27 -23.05 -9.30 -4.00
C LEU A 27 -22.78 -9.33 -2.49
N GLY A 28 -22.76 -10.52 -1.89
CA GLY A 28 -22.43 -10.69 -0.46
C GLY A 28 -21.03 -10.19 -0.09
N TRP A 29 -20.02 -10.39 -0.96
CA TRP A 29 -18.66 -9.87 -0.75
C TRP A 29 -18.61 -8.35 -0.86
N ILE A 30 -19.31 -7.76 -1.83
CA ILE A 30 -19.40 -6.31 -2.01
C ILE A 30 -19.96 -5.65 -0.75
N ILE A 31 -21.08 -6.19 -0.26
CA ILE A 31 -21.72 -5.69 0.97
C ILE A 31 -20.83 -5.95 2.19
N GLY A 32 -20.30 -7.17 2.33
CA GLY A 32 -19.46 -7.56 3.47
C GLY A 32 -18.20 -6.70 3.62
N ILE A 33 -17.47 -6.48 2.54
CA ILE A 33 -16.29 -5.61 2.53
C ILE A 33 -16.68 -4.16 2.88
N GLY A 34 -17.78 -3.67 2.34
CA GLY A 34 -18.30 -2.35 2.67
C GLY A 34 -18.64 -2.20 4.16
N LEU A 35 -19.34 -3.19 4.74
CA LEU A 35 -19.70 -3.19 6.17
C LEU A 35 -18.43 -3.18 7.06
N VAL A 36 -17.48 -4.07 6.79
CA VAL A 36 -16.24 -4.16 7.55
C VAL A 36 -15.43 -2.87 7.43
N SER A 37 -15.26 -2.35 6.22
CA SER A 37 -14.57 -1.08 5.97
C SER A 37 -15.27 0.10 6.65
N GLY A 38 -16.60 0.17 6.54
CA GLY A 38 -17.40 1.20 7.19
C GLY A 38 -17.23 1.20 8.71
N LEU A 39 -17.35 0.04 9.34
CA LEU A 39 -17.17 -0.11 10.79
C LEU A 39 -15.73 0.23 11.22
N PHE A 40 -14.73 -0.24 10.48
CA PHE A 40 -13.33 0.03 10.79
C PHE A 40 -13.04 1.53 10.78
N TRP A 41 -13.32 2.23 9.69
CA TRP A 41 -13.02 3.66 9.58
C TRP A 41 -13.88 4.51 10.52
N ALA A 42 -15.16 4.15 10.73
CA ALA A 42 -16.00 4.84 11.70
C ALA A 42 -15.49 4.68 13.14
N SER A 43 -14.93 3.54 13.50
CA SER A 43 -14.35 3.32 14.83
C SER A 43 -13.07 4.12 15.04
N VAL A 44 -12.26 4.32 13.99
CA VAL A 44 -11.00 5.05 14.05
C VAL A 44 -11.22 6.57 14.06
N ILE A 45 -12.08 7.10 13.16
CA ILE A 45 -12.24 8.53 12.93
C ILE A 45 -13.42 9.11 13.70
N GLY A 46 -14.47 8.32 13.97
CA GLY A 46 -15.75 8.76 14.50
C GLY A 46 -15.69 9.24 15.96
N ARG A 47 -15.41 10.54 16.16
CA ARG A 47 -15.39 11.16 17.50
C ARG A 47 -16.78 11.51 18.04
N SER A 48 -17.74 11.82 17.17
CA SER A 48 -19.13 12.15 17.51
C SER A 48 -20.08 11.20 16.80
N ARG A 49 -21.32 11.08 17.29
CA ARG A 49 -22.36 10.25 16.66
C ARG A 49 -22.58 10.60 15.18
N LYS A 50 -22.58 11.90 14.86
CA LYS A 50 -22.73 12.39 13.48
C LYS A 50 -21.51 11.98 12.63
N THR A 51 -20.29 12.25 13.11
CA THR A 51 -19.05 11.90 12.41
C THR A 51 -18.93 10.40 12.21
N PHE A 52 -19.33 9.59 13.19
CA PHE A 52 -19.33 8.13 13.08
C PHE A 52 -20.19 7.67 11.90
N TRP A 53 -21.46 8.08 11.84
CA TRP A 53 -22.37 7.62 10.78
C TRP A 53 -22.00 8.16 9.40
N VAL A 54 -21.50 9.39 9.31
CA VAL A 54 -21.00 9.95 8.03
C VAL A 54 -19.78 9.18 7.55
N THR A 55 -18.80 8.91 8.43
CA THR A 55 -17.61 8.12 8.07
C THR A 55 -17.99 6.70 7.70
N TYR A 56 -18.92 6.07 8.44
CA TYR A 56 -19.41 4.74 8.14
C TYR A 56 -20.04 4.68 6.74
N ALA A 57 -20.99 5.56 6.46
CA ALA A 57 -21.71 5.57 5.18
C ALA A 57 -20.77 5.87 4.00
N SER A 58 -19.85 6.83 4.15
CA SER A 58 -18.89 7.18 3.10
C SER A 58 -17.89 6.03 2.84
N ALA A 59 -17.33 5.43 3.89
CA ALA A 59 -16.40 4.31 3.75
C ALA A 59 -17.10 3.07 3.18
N PHE A 60 -18.32 2.77 3.63
CA PHE A 60 -19.15 1.72 3.05
C PHE A 60 -19.37 1.93 1.55
N ALA A 61 -19.87 3.12 1.17
CA ALA A 61 -20.18 3.44 -0.22
C ALA A 61 -18.93 3.39 -1.12
N ILE A 62 -17.81 3.97 -0.68
CA ILE A 62 -16.54 3.98 -1.45
C ILE A 62 -16.03 2.54 -1.62
N SER A 63 -15.93 1.76 -0.54
CA SER A 63 -15.39 0.39 -0.60
C SER A 63 -16.27 -0.53 -1.43
N SER A 64 -17.59 -0.48 -1.24
CA SER A 64 -18.54 -1.28 -2.03
C SER A 64 -18.51 -0.91 -3.51
N SER A 65 -18.45 0.40 -3.83
CA SER A 65 -18.36 0.85 -5.22
C SER A 65 -17.07 0.41 -5.89
N LEU A 66 -15.92 0.50 -5.20
CA LEU A 66 -14.64 0.04 -5.73
C LEU A 66 -14.66 -1.46 -6.02
N VAL A 67 -15.16 -2.28 -5.10
CA VAL A 67 -15.24 -3.72 -5.30
C VAL A 67 -16.21 -4.07 -6.43
N ALA A 68 -17.34 -3.37 -6.54
CA ALA A 68 -18.29 -3.55 -7.62
C ALA A 68 -17.69 -3.19 -8.98
N ILE A 69 -16.96 -2.06 -9.07
CA ILE A 69 -16.26 -1.65 -10.30
C ILE A 69 -15.25 -2.73 -10.72
N PHE A 70 -14.43 -3.24 -9.80
CA PHE A 70 -13.46 -4.30 -10.10
C PHE A 70 -14.13 -5.58 -10.61
N GLY A 71 -15.30 -5.95 -10.05
CA GLY A 71 -16.06 -7.10 -10.51
C GLY A 71 -16.66 -6.91 -11.90
N VAL A 72 -17.27 -5.75 -12.16
CA VAL A 72 -17.96 -5.48 -13.44
C VAL A 72 -16.97 -5.22 -14.59
N THR A 73 -15.86 -4.52 -14.32
CA THR A 73 -14.89 -4.15 -15.36
C THR A 73 -13.92 -5.28 -15.74
N GLY A 74 -13.89 -6.39 -14.99
CA GLY A 74 -12.88 -7.43 -15.16
C GLY A 74 -11.45 -6.95 -14.88
N TRP A 75 -11.30 -5.84 -14.15
CA TRP A 75 -10.01 -5.24 -13.84
C TRP A 75 -9.03 -6.22 -13.18
N LEU A 76 -9.53 -7.17 -12.38
CA LEU A 76 -8.71 -8.19 -11.72
C LEU A 76 -7.99 -9.14 -12.70
N LEU A 77 -8.52 -9.32 -13.91
CA LEU A 77 -7.87 -10.13 -14.95
C LEU A 77 -6.81 -9.36 -15.74
N ASN A 78 -6.99 -8.05 -15.88
CA ASN A 78 -6.04 -7.18 -16.56
C ASN A 78 -5.86 -5.88 -15.77
N PRO A 79 -5.21 -5.97 -14.60
CA PRO A 79 -5.10 -4.83 -13.71
C PRO A 79 -4.13 -3.78 -14.27
N SER A 80 -4.54 -2.51 -14.16
CA SER A 80 -3.69 -1.35 -14.43
C SER A 80 -4.21 -0.14 -13.68
N LEU A 81 -3.34 0.75 -13.27
CA LEU A 81 -3.72 2.02 -12.64
C LEU A 81 -3.89 3.11 -13.70
N GLY A 82 -2.96 3.17 -14.64
CA GLY A 82 -2.90 4.22 -15.64
C GLY A 82 -2.53 5.60 -15.08
N PRO A 83 -2.24 6.57 -15.97
CA PRO A 83 -1.70 7.87 -15.56
C PRO A 83 -2.66 8.70 -14.70
N VAL A 84 -3.98 8.59 -14.93
CA VAL A 84 -4.99 9.37 -14.18
C VAL A 84 -5.09 8.92 -12.72
N VAL A 85 -5.15 7.61 -12.48
CA VAL A 85 -5.21 7.07 -11.12
C VAL A 85 -3.88 7.31 -10.39
N ILE A 86 -2.75 7.15 -11.09
CA ILE A 86 -1.42 7.47 -10.53
C ILE A 86 -1.35 8.94 -10.11
N LEU A 87 -1.86 9.87 -10.92
CA LEU A 87 -1.92 11.29 -10.55
C LEU A 87 -2.75 11.50 -9.28
N ALA A 88 -3.95 10.96 -9.24
CA ALA A 88 -4.85 11.11 -8.09
C ALA A 88 -4.22 10.56 -6.80
N LEU A 89 -3.62 9.37 -6.86
CA LEU A 89 -2.92 8.76 -5.73
C LEU A 89 -1.68 9.56 -5.33
N SER A 90 -0.88 10.03 -6.30
CA SER A 90 0.32 10.84 -6.04
C SER A 90 -0.01 12.17 -5.39
N ILE A 91 -1.12 12.81 -5.76
CA ILE A 91 -1.63 14.01 -5.07
C ILE A 91 -2.01 13.66 -3.63
N GLY A 92 -2.73 12.57 -3.40
CA GLY A 92 -3.04 12.07 -2.05
C GLY A 92 -1.79 11.84 -1.21
N ILE A 93 -0.78 11.19 -1.80
CA ILE A 93 0.55 10.97 -1.18
C ILE A 93 1.21 12.31 -0.85
N ALA A 94 1.19 13.29 -1.76
CA ALA A 94 1.80 14.60 -1.54
C ALA A 94 1.18 15.31 -0.31
N PHE A 95 -0.14 15.29 -0.17
CA PHE A 95 -0.83 15.82 1.01
C PHE A 95 -0.48 15.04 2.28
N ALA A 96 -0.54 13.71 2.24
CA ALA A 96 -0.24 12.86 3.38
C ALA A 96 1.21 13.03 3.88
N VAL A 97 2.18 12.95 2.96
CA VAL A 97 3.61 13.11 3.29
C VAL A 97 3.90 14.51 3.82
N THR A 98 3.33 15.55 3.22
CA THR A 98 3.50 16.93 3.72
C THR A 98 2.93 17.08 5.12
N GLN A 99 1.72 16.56 5.37
CA GLN A 99 1.08 16.62 6.70
C GLN A 99 1.90 15.89 7.77
N LEU A 100 2.45 14.71 7.45
CA LEU A 100 3.22 13.91 8.39
C LEU A 100 4.64 14.44 8.62
N SER A 101 5.25 15.07 7.60
CA SER A 101 6.65 15.54 7.68
C SER A 101 6.80 16.91 8.33
N VAL A 102 5.98 17.89 7.91
CA VAL A 102 6.14 19.31 8.30
C VAL A 102 4.81 20.01 8.60
N GLY A 103 3.68 19.36 8.34
CA GLY A 103 2.36 19.95 8.41
C GLY A 103 1.96 20.73 7.15
N LEU A 104 0.66 20.74 6.82
CA LEU A 104 0.10 21.42 5.64
C LEU A 104 0.24 22.95 5.67
N ILE A 105 0.60 23.54 6.81
CA ILE A 105 0.87 24.96 6.95
C ILE A 105 2.10 25.38 6.13
N ASN A 106 3.06 24.46 5.94
CA ASN A 106 4.25 24.70 5.12
C ASN A 106 3.93 24.59 3.62
N LYS A 107 3.52 25.74 3.05
CA LYS A 107 3.15 25.81 1.62
C LYS A 107 4.31 25.49 0.66
N ALA A 108 5.57 25.69 1.08
CA ALA A 108 6.73 25.41 0.24
C ALA A 108 6.92 23.89 0.09
N ALA A 109 6.82 23.12 1.19
CA ALA A 109 6.87 21.67 1.17
C ALA A 109 5.71 21.07 0.37
N LEU A 110 4.49 21.60 0.54
CA LEU A 110 3.32 21.14 -0.21
C LEU A 110 3.49 21.38 -1.72
N ARG A 111 4.00 22.56 -2.12
CA ARG A 111 4.26 22.84 -3.55
C ARG A 111 5.33 21.90 -4.12
N ALA A 112 6.43 21.66 -3.40
CA ALA A 112 7.46 20.70 -3.82
C ALA A 112 6.88 19.28 -3.98
N ALA A 113 6.08 18.81 -3.02
CA ALA A 113 5.42 17.51 -3.08
C ALA A 113 4.42 17.41 -4.24
N LEU A 114 3.58 18.42 -4.45
CA LEU A 114 2.63 18.45 -5.58
C LEU A 114 3.34 18.53 -6.94
N THR A 115 4.47 19.23 -7.02
CA THR A 115 5.31 19.24 -8.26
C THR A 115 5.83 17.84 -8.55
N MET A 116 6.30 17.10 -7.53
CA MET A 116 6.74 15.70 -7.73
C MET A 116 5.57 14.79 -8.12
N ALA A 117 4.39 14.98 -7.54
CA ALA A 117 3.19 14.26 -7.96
C ALA A 117 2.82 14.53 -9.44
N GLY A 118 2.92 15.76 -9.89
CA GLY A 118 2.74 16.11 -11.32
C GLY A 118 3.81 15.49 -12.23
N LEU A 119 5.08 15.55 -11.80
CA LEU A 119 6.19 14.95 -12.56
C LEU A 119 6.07 13.44 -12.67
N SER A 120 5.45 12.74 -11.71
CA SER A 120 5.22 11.29 -11.80
C SER A 120 4.35 10.90 -13.01
N VAL A 121 3.39 11.75 -13.39
CA VAL A 121 2.55 11.51 -14.58
C VAL A 121 3.31 11.84 -15.86
N VAL A 122 4.09 12.91 -15.87
CA VAL A 122 4.95 13.24 -17.02
C VAL A 122 5.97 12.13 -17.26
N ALA A 123 6.52 11.57 -16.17
CA ALA A 123 7.47 10.47 -16.22
C ALA A 123 6.83 9.11 -16.55
N PHE A 124 5.51 8.97 -16.48
CA PHE A 124 4.81 7.70 -16.69
C PHE A 124 5.13 7.05 -18.04
N TYR A 125 4.96 7.79 -19.13
CA TYR A 125 5.22 7.26 -20.48
C TYR A 125 6.70 6.98 -20.74
N PRO A 126 7.64 7.91 -20.44
CA PRO A 126 9.07 7.61 -20.54
C PRO A 126 9.51 6.43 -19.69
N SER A 127 8.97 6.28 -18.48
CA SER A 127 9.30 5.15 -17.61
C SER A 127 8.84 3.82 -18.20
N ASN A 128 7.62 3.74 -18.69
CA ASN A 128 7.12 2.53 -19.36
C ASN A 128 7.94 2.20 -20.60
N TRP A 129 8.31 3.20 -21.42
CA TRP A 129 9.19 2.99 -22.56
C TRP A 129 10.56 2.40 -22.16
N VAL A 130 11.16 2.91 -21.06
CA VAL A 130 12.42 2.35 -20.53
C VAL A 130 12.21 0.92 -20.04
N PHE A 131 11.13 0.64 -19.32
CA PHE A 131 10.79 -0.69 -18.82
C PHE A 131 10.61 -1.72 -19.94
N ASP A 132 10.07 -1.31 -21.08
CA ASP A 132 9.82 -2.18 -22.22
C ASP A 132 11.09 -2.44 -23.06
N ASN A 133 11.93 -1.41 -23.26
CA ASN A 133 13.09 -1.52 -24.14
C ASN A 133 14.38 -1.91 -23.41
N TYR A 134 14.50 -1.61 -22.12
CA TYR A 134 15.67 -1.87 -21.28
C TYR A 134 15.27 -2.52 -19.96
N PRO A 135 14.61 -3.69 -20.00
CA PRO A 135 14.18 -4.36 -18.78
C PRO A 135 15.40 -4.83 -17.97
N GLY A 136 15.43 -4.50 -16.69
CA GLY A 136 16.50 -4.94 -15.82
C GLY A 136 16.70 -4.09 -14.57
N SER A 137 17.44 -4.63 -13.60
CA SER A 137 17.72 -3.95 -12.34
C SER A 137 18.59 -2.69 -12.51
N LEU A 138 19.47 -2.66 -13.52
CA LEU A 138 20.32 -1.50 -13.79
C LEU A 138 19.50 -0.29 -14.25
N SER A 139 18.56 -0.48 -15.18
CA SER A 139 17.67 0.58 -15.65
C SER A 139 16.82 1.15 -14.52
N ILE A 140 16.23 0.29 -13.68
CA ILE A 140 15.50 0.70 -12.50
C ILE A 140 16.39 1.51 -11.55
N PHE A 141 17.61 1.06 -11.29
CA PHE A 141 18.58 1.79 -10.45
C PHE A 141 18.88 3.17 -11.00
N LEU A 142 19.17 3.29 -12.30
CA LEU A 142 19.43 4.57 -12.95
C LEU A 142 18.21 5.50 -12.88
N MET A 143 17.02 4.97 -13.09
CA MET A 143 15.79 5.76 -12.96
C MET A 143 15.58 6.27 -11.54
N VAL A 144 15.88 5.47 -10.52
CA VAL A 144 15.82 5.89 -9.11
C VAL A 144 16.85 7.00 -8.83
N CYS A 145 18.06 6.91 -9.38
CA CYS A 145 19.06 7.96 -9.26
C CYS A 145 18.59 9.29 -9.88
N VAL A 146 18.00 9.24 -11.07
CA VAL A 146 17.43 10.43 -11.74
C VAL A 146 16.27 10.99 -10.93
N LEU A 147 15.39 10.14 -10.42
CA LEU A 147 14.25 10.52 -9.59
C LEU A 147 14.70 11.25 -8.31
N ILE A 148 15.66 10.68 -7.57
CA ILE A 148 16.17 11.29 -6.33
C ILE A 148 16.83 12.62 -6.64
N THR A 149 17.64 12.68 -7.69
CA THR A 149 18.31 13.93 -8.11
C THR A 149 17.27 15.00 -8.43
N THR A 150 16.27 14.68 -9.23
CA THR A 150 15.15 15.59 -9.57
C THR A 150 14.40 16.04 -8.32
N ALA A 151 14.12 15.12 -7.38
CA ALA A 151 13.43 15.43 -6.14
C ALA A 151 14.23 16.38 -5.24
N VAL A 152 15.57 16.22 -5.20
CA VAL A 152 16.47 17.15 -4.48
C VAL A 152 16.43 18.53 -5.12
N PHE A 153 16.54 18.62 -6.45
CA PHE A 153 16.47 19.90 -7.16
C PHE A 153 15.13 20.60 -6.94
N VAL A 154 14.01 19.89 -7.05
CA VAL A 154 12.68 20.44 -6.80
C VAL A 154 12.56 20.91 -5.34
N GLY A 155 13.00 20.10 -4.38
CA GLY A 155 13.01 20.48 -2.97
C GLY A 155 13.84 21.74 -2.69
N LEU A 156 15.02 21.86 -3.29
CA LEU A 156 15.88 23.05 -3.17
C LEU A 156 15.27 24.28 -3.84
N ALA A 157 14.63 24.13 -4.99
CA ALA A 157 13.98 25.24 -5.71
C ALA A 157 12.86 25.90 -4.91
N PHE A 158 12.08 25.11 -4.14
CA PHE A 158 11.01 25.64 -3.30
C PHE A 158 11.47 26.03 -1.90
N SER A 159 12.70 25.66 -1.48
CA SER A 159 13.20 25.97 -0.14
C SER A 159 13.91 27.32 -0.09
N LYS A 160 13.43 28.21 0.81
CA LYS A 160 14.10 29.51 1.06
C LYS A 160 14.89 29.51 2.37
N ILE A 161 14.34 28.96 3.44
CA ILE A 161 14.91 29.03 4.80
C ILE A 161 15.23 27.59 5.29
N ASP A 162 14.22 26.73 5.36
CA ASP A 162 14.35 25.36 5.86
C ASP A 162 14.49 24.34 4.72
N ARG A 163 15.72 24.09 4.26
CA ARG A 163 16.00 23.22 3.11
C ARG A 163 15.71 21.75 3.41
N ALA A 164 16.23 21.25 4.53
CA ALA A 164 16.20 19.81 4.84
C ALA A 164 14.80 19.19 4.89
N PRO A 165 13.81 19.75 5.62
CA PRO A 165 12.47 19.16 5.67
C PRO A 165 11.74 19.23 4.32
N ILE A 166 11.94 20.28 3.51
CA ILE A 166 11.31 20.42 2.19
C ILE A 166 11.88 19.39 1.21
N VAL A 167 13.22 19.27 1.15
CA VAL A 167 13.91 18.27 0.31
C VAL A 167 13.49 16.85 0.72
N ARG A 168 13.44 16.56 2.03
CA ARG A 168 12.98 15.25 2.52
C ARG A 168 11.54 14.94 2.09
N THR A 169 10.63 15.90 2.21
CA THR A 169 9.23 15.75 1.77
C THR A 169 9.14 15.49 0.27
N SER A 170 9.93 16.23 -0.53
CA SER A 170 10.01 16.03 -1.98
C SER A 170 10.51 14.62 -2.34
N ILE A 171 11.60 14.14 -1.71
CA ILE A 171 12.18 12.81 -1.96
C ILE A 171 11.16 11.71 -1.58
N ILE A 172 10.55 11.79 -0.40
CA ILE A 172 9.58 10.76 0.04
C ILE A 172 8.40 10.71 -0.91
N THR A 173 7.86 11.88 -1.31
CA THR A 173 6.75 11.94 -2.27
C THR A 173 7.15 11.35 -3.63
N ALA A 174 8.35 11.70 -4.12
CA ALA A 174 8.88 11.18 -5.38
C ALA A 174 9.00 9.66 -5.37
N VAL A 175 9.62 9.09 -4.33
CA VAL A 175 9.80 7.64 -4.18
C VAL A 175 8.46 6.92 -4.11
N LEU A 176 7.51 7.41 -3.31
CA LEU A 176 6.19 6.79 -3.21
C LEU A 176 5.39 6.90 -4.51
N SER A 177 5.46 8.03 -5.21
CA SER A 177 4.80 8.18 -6.52
C SER A 177 5.44 7.30 -7.60
N ALA A 178 6.77 7.19 -7.62
CA ALA A 178 7.47 6.28 -8.53
C ALA A 178 7.17 4.81 -8.25
N SER A 179 6.98 4.46 -6.97
CA SER A 179 6.55 3.10 -6.59
C SER A 179 5.18 2.76 -7.17
N LEU A 180 4.27 3.73 -7.34
CA LEU A 180 2.99 3.50 -8.03
C LEU A 180 3.19 3.20 -9.53
N VAL A 181 4.13 3.89 -10.20
CA VAL A 181 4.44 3.63 -11.62
C VAL A 181 5.04 2.24 -11.79
N LEU A 182 5.96 1.84 -10.89
CA LEU A 182 6.53 0.50 -10.90
C LEU A 182 5.48 -0.57 -10.59
N LEU A 183 4.59 -0.30 -9.64
CA LEU A 183 3.46 -1.20 -9.33
C LEU A 183 2.54 -1.38 -10.54
N ASP A 184 2.23 -0.29 -11.24
CA ASP A 184 1.41 -0.35 -12.47
C ASP A 184 2.07 -1.23 -13.53
N LYS A 185 3.40 -1.18 -13.69
CA LYS A 185 4.12 -2.08 -14.60
C LYS A 185 3.98 -3.55 -14.21
N PHE A 186 4.11 -3.88 -12.92
CA PHE A 186 3.84 -5.24 -12.44
C PHE A 186 2.38 -5.66 -12.65
N MET A 187 1.43 -4.74 -12.44
CA MET A 187 0.02 -5.00 -12.70
C MET A 187 -0.25 -5.30 -14.18
N GLN A 188 0.34 -4.53 -15.10
CA GLN A 188 0.25 -4.78 -16.55
C GLN A 188 0.87 -6.14 -16.96
N THR A 189 1.91 -6.59 -16.26
CA THR A 189 2.56 -7.88 -16.48
C THR A 189 1.71 -9.06 -15.97
N TRP A 190 0.69 -8.80 -15.14
CA TRP A 190 -0.14 -9.84 -14.54
C TRP A 190 -0.83 -10.73 -15.56
N LYS A 191 -1.47 -10.14 -16.58
CA LYS A 191 -2.17 -10.89 -17.62
C LYS A 191 -1.22 -11.78 -18.44
N PRO A 192 -0.10 -11.28 -19.01
CA PRO A 192 0.89 -12.13 -19.67
C PRO A 192 1.41 -13.26 -18.77
N TYR A 193 1.66 -13.00 -17.49
CA TYR A 193 2.09 -14.01 -16.53
C TYR A 193 1.03 -15.11 -16.36
N MET A 194 -0.24 -14.75 -16.20
CA MET A 194 -1.36 -15.69 -16.04
C MET A 194 -1.59 -16.58 -17.29
N GLU A 195 -1.23 -16.08 -18.47
CA GLU A 195 -1.37 -16.81 -19.74
C GLU A 195 -0.21 -17.77 -20.02
N THR A 196 0.85 -17.79 -19.18
CA THR A 196 1.96 -18.72 -19.35
C THR A 196 1.57 -20.15 -18.94
N ASP A 197 1.87 -21.14 -19.77
CA ASP A 197 1.62 -22.55 -19.47
C ASP A 197 2.39 -23.05 -18.24
N ALA A 198 3.55 -22.42 -17.97
CA ALA A 198 4.46 -22.82 -16.90
C ALA A 198 3.82 -22.76 -15.50
N ILE A 199 2.90 -21.81 -15.25
CA ILE A 199 2.25 -21.66 -13.94
C ILE A 199 1.11 -22.65 -13.70
N ASN A 200 0.69 -23.40 -14.72
CA ASN A 200 -0.38 -24.40 -14.65
C ASN A 200 -1.62 -23.91 -13.88
N TYR A 201 -2.08 -22.71 -14.20
CA TYR A 201 -3.22 -22.02 -13.56
C TYR A 201 -3.08 -21.76 -12.04
N ARG A 202 -1.85 -21.75 -11.52
CA ARG A 202 -1.55 -21.50 -10.10
C ARG A 202 -0.63 -20.28 -9.96
N PRO A 203 -1.16 -19.06 -10.11
CA PRO A 203 -0.34 -17.85 -10.05
C PRO A 203 0.30 -17.61 -8.70
N VAL A 204 -0.27 -18.14 -7.61
CA VAL A 204 0.35 -18.11 -6.28
C VAL A 204 0.82 -19.52 -5.95
N PRO A 205 2.12 -19.80 -6.14
CA PRO A 205 2.69 -21.12 -5.91
C PRO A 205 2.86 -21.40 -4.42
N THR A 206 2.90 -22.67 -4.09
CA THR A 206 3.04 -23.15 -2.71
C THR A 206 4.41 -23.78 -2.43
N VAL A 207 5.24 -23.96 -3.45
CA VAL A 207 6.54 -24.63 -3.38
C VAL A 207 7.54 -23.93 -4.29
N GLY A 208 8.80 -23.89 -3.87
CA GLY A 208 9.90 -23.32 -4.66
C GLY A 208 10.12 -21.82 -4.42
N GLN A 209 11.18 -21.30 -5.02
CA GLN A 209 11.54 -19.87 -5.02
C GLN A 209 11.14 -19.20 -6.33
N ARG A 210 11.04 -19.96 -7.39
CA ARG A 210 10.59 -19.57 -8.73
C ARG A 210 10.12 -20.83 -9.47
N ASN A 211 9.44 -20.62 -10.59
CA ASN A 211 9.05 -21.70 -11.47
C ASN A 211 10.18 -22.02 -12.46
N ASP A 212 10.72 -23.24 -12.40
CA ASP A 212 11.84 -23.67 -13.25
C ASP A 212 11.43 -23.88 -14.72
N LEU A 213 10.13 -23.99 -15.01
CA LEU A 213 9.60 -24.15 -16.38
C LEU A 213 9.31 -22.79 -17.05
N LEU A 214 9.42 -21.70 -16.31
CA LEU A 214 9.18 -20.37 -16.85
C LEU A 214 10.40 -19.89 -17.66
N ASP A 215 10.13 -19.36 -18.88
CA ASP A 215 11.19 -18.71 -19.65
C ASP A 215 11.66 -17.44 -18.90
N THR A 216 12.95 -17.41 -18.61
CA THR A 216 13.59 -16.30 -17.88
C THR A 216 14.02 -15.16 -18.78
N SER A 217 13.73 -15.21 -20.07
CA SER A 217 14.08 -14.14 -21.03
C SER A 217 13.30 -12.85 -20.75
N ASP A 218 12.06 -12.94 -20.25
CA ASP A 218 11.27 -11.78 -19.84
C ASP A 218 11.55 -11.44 -18.37
N TYR A 219 12.21 -10.30 -18.16
CA TYR A 219 12.57 -9.81 -16.84
C TYR A 219 11.35 -9.56 -15.94
N TRP A 220 10.25 -8.99 -16.49
CA TRP A 220 9.08 -8.63 -15.71
C TRP A 220 8.27 -9.84 -15.29
N ILE A 221 8.06 -10.79 -16.20
CA ILE A 221 7.38 -12.06 -15.90
C ILE A 221 8.18 -12.84 -14.86
N SER A 222 9.50 -12.96 -15.04
CA SER A 222 10.38 -13.64 -14.08
C SER A 222 10.40 -12.96 -12.71
N SER A 223 10.41 -11.62 -12.66
CA SER A 223 10.35 -10.87 -11.41
C SER A 223 9.00 -11.02 -10.70
N LEU A 224 7.91 -11.06 -11.46
CA LEU A 224 6.57 -11.28 -10.92
C LEU A 224 6.42 -12.69 -10.37
N ASP A 225 6.99 -13.70 -11.04
CA ASP A 225 7.01 -15.08 -10.56
C ASP A 225 7.69 -15.19 -9.19
N VAL A 226 8.86 -14.58 -9.02
CA VAL A 226 9.52 -14.52 -7.71
C VAL A 226 8.67 -13.82 -6.66
N ALA A 227 8.01 -12.73 -7.02
CA ALA A 227 7.13 -11.98 -6.10
C ALA A 227 5.93 -12.83 -5.65
N THR A 228 5.33 -13.61 -6.56
CA THR A 228 4.21 -14.51 -6.23
C THR A 228 4.64 -15.68 -5.33
N HIS A 229 5.87 -16.22 -5.52
CA HIS A 229 6.44 -17.23 -4.63
C HIS A 229 6.71 -16.70 -3.22
N LEU A 230 7.06 -15.41 -3.08
CA LEU A 230 7.27 -14.77 -1.79
C LEU A 230 5.97 -14.41 -1.06
N PHE A 231 4.82 -14.41 -1.73
CA PHE A 231 3.55 -13.94 -1.17
C PHE A 231 3.12 -14.72 0.08
N LEU A 232 3.01 -16.05 -0.02
CA LEU A 232 2.58 -16.89 1.11
C LEU A 232 3.57 -16.90 2.28
N PRO A 233 4.89 -17.05 2.07
CA PRO A 233 5.86 -16.94 3.15
C PRO A 233 5.84 -15.60 3.87
N THR A 234 5.75 -14.51 3.11
CA THR A 234 5.67 -13.15 3.67
C THR A 234 4.41 -12.98 4.50
N LEU A 235 3.26 -13.44 4.00
CA LEU A 235 2.00 -13.40 4.74
C LEU A 235 2.08 -14.19 6.04
N ALA A 236 2.64 -15.41 5.99
CA ALA A 236 2.82 -16.26 7.17
C ALA A 236 3.70 -15.60 8.23
N LEU A 237 4.85 -15.07 7.82
CA LEU A 237 5.80 -14.40 8.73
C LEU A 237 5.20 -13.11 9.31
N THR A 238 4.46 -12.36 8.51
CA THR A 238 3.78 -11.13 8.95
C THR A 238 2.72 -11.44 10.02
N LEU A 239 1.88 -12.45 9.82
CA LEU A 239 0.86 -12.86 10.78
C LEU A 239 1.49 -13.31 12.12
N ILE A 240 2.57 -14.08 12.05
CA ILE A 240 3.29 -14.54 13.23
C ILE A 240 3.95 -13.38 13.97
N GLY A 241 4.63 -12.50 13.21
CA GLY A 241 5.24 -11.28 13.75
C GLY A 241 4.21 -10.39 14.44
N PHE A 242 3.06 -10.19 13.79
CA PHE A 242 1.96 -9.40 14.33
C PHE A 242 1.43 -9.94 15.67
N ALA A 243 1.29 -11.27 15.79
CA ALA A 243 0.92 -11.90 17.06
C ALA A 243 1.96 -11.66 18.18
N GLY A 244 3.24 -11.60 17.83
CA GLY A 244 4.33 -11.22 18.74
C GLY A 244 4.22 -9.76 19.19
N TYR A 245 3.99 -8.85 18.27
CA TYR A 245 3.80 -7.42 18.55
C TYR A 245 2.60 -7.15 19.47
N ILE A 246 1.48 -7.83 19.27
CA ILE A 246 0.30 -7.69 20.13
C ILE A 246 0.64 -8.07 21.57
N ARG A 247 1.35 -9.17 21.79
CA ARG A 247 1.77 -9.59 23.14
C ARG A 247 2.72 -8.59 23.79
N PHE A 248 3.70 -8.11 23.02
CA PHE A 248 4.65 -7.11 23.49
C PHE A 248 3.94 -5.80 23.85
N ALA A 249 3.12 -5.26 22.93
CA ALA A 249 2.37 -4.02 23.16
C ALA A 249 1.43 -4.12 24.37
N ARG A 250 0.76 -5.27 24.54
CA ARG A 250 -0.07 -5.49 25.74
C ARG A 250 0.74 -5.45 27.04
N GLY A 251 1.90 -6.11 27.07
CA GLY A 251 2.79 -6.12 28.22
C GLY A 251 3.26 -4.71 28.57
N THR A 252 3.81 -3.99 27.59
CA THR A 252 4.29 -2.62 27.76
C THR A 252 3.17 -1.67 28.20
N LEU A 253 1.98 -1.78 27.58
CA LEU A 253 0.84 -0.95 27.95
C LEU A 253 0.40 -1.18 29.40
N LEU A 254 0.35 -2.43 29.87
CA LEU A 254 0.02 -2.74 31.27
C LEU A 254 1.07 -2.17 32.23
N GLU A 255 2.34 -2.21 31.87
CA GLU A 255 3.42 -1.61 32.69
C GLU A 255 3.26 -0.09 32.76
N VAL A 256 3.05 0.57 31.63
CA VAL A 256 2.85 2.03 31.55
C VAL A 256 1.60 2.47 32.34
N LEU A 257 0.49 1.74 32.24
CA LEU A 257 -0.76 2.04 32.94
C LEU A 257 -0.64 1.99 34.45
N ASN A 258 0.39 1.34 34.99
CA ASN A 258 0.67 1.28 36.44
C ASN A 258 1.58 2.42 36.93
N GLN A 259 2.09 3.28 36.04
CA GLN A 259 2.97 4.39 36.41
C GLN A 259 2.21 5.51 37.15
N ASP A 260 2.91 6.24 38.02
CA ASP A 260 2.30 7.30 38.88
C ASP A 260 1.74 8.49 38.06
N TYR A 261 2.34 8.83 36.94
CA TYR A 261 1.82 9.90 36.08
C TYR A 261 0.48 9.53 35.46
N ILE A 262 0.21 8.26 35.20
CA ILE A 262 -1.10 7.77 34.74
C ILE A 262 -2.14 7.91 35.85
N ARG A 263 -1.77 7.54 37.09
CA ARG A 263 -2.64 7.75 38.28
C ARG A 263 -2.99 9.22 38.45
N THR A 264 -2.00 10.11 38.27
CA THR A 264 -2.21 11.56 38.33
C THR A 264 -3.13 12.04 37.22
N ALA A 265 -2.99 11.53 36.00
CA ALA A 265 -3.88 11.88 34.87
C ALA A 265 -5.34 11.46 35.14
N ARG A 266 -5.56 10.26 35.72
CA ARG A 266 -6.87 9.78 36.15
C ARG A 266 -7.44 10.63 37.28
N ALA A 267 -6.63 11.00 38.28
CA ALA A 267 -7.04 11.86 39.39
C ALA A 267 -7.48 13.27 38.91
N LYS A 268 -6.94 13.77 37.79
CA LYS A 268 -7.39 15.00 37.12
C LYS A 268 -8.71 14.87 36.35
N GLY A 269 -9.37 13.70 36.38
CA GLY A 269 -10.66 13.46 35.74
C GLY A 269 -10.60 13.28 34.23
N LEU A 270 -9.43 12.97 33.65
CA LEU A 270 -9.31 12.68 32.22
C LEU A 270 -10.01 11.34 31.92
N THR A 271 -10.68 11.30 30.75
CA THR A 271 -11.32 10.07 30.27
C THR A 271 -10.28 8.99 30.00
N GLU A 272 -10.60 7.71 30.23
CA GLU A 272 -9.70 6.58 30.03
C GLU A 272 -9.12 6.56 28.61
N ARG A 273 -9.93 6.90 27.58
CA ARG A 273 -9.45 7.05 26.21
C ARG A 273 -8.36 8.11 26.06
N THR A 274 -8.51 9.25 26.74
CA THR A 274 -7.50 10.31 26.72
C THR A 274 -6.23 9.89 27.44
N VAL A 275 -6.37 9.19 28.56
CA VAL A 275 -5.24 8.63 29.33
C VAL A 275 -4.44 7.68 28.46
N ILE A 276 -5.09 6.69 27.84
CA ILE A 276 -4.41 5.69 26.98
C ILE A 276 -3.79 6.35 25.73
N MET A 277 -4.51 7.22 25.04
CA MET A 277 -4.05 7.76 23.74
C MET A 277 -3.03 8.88 23.83
N ARG A 278 -2.89 9.54 24.97
CA ARG A 278 -1.99 10.69 25.15
C ARG A 278 -0.95 10.54 26.25
N HIS A 279 -1.16 9.62 27.16
CA HIS A 279 -0.29 9.46 28.33
C HIS A 279 0.28 8.05 28.47
N ALA A 280 -0.32 7.03 27.88
CA ALA A 280 0.24 5.68 27.77
C ALA A 280 0.85 5.45 26.39
#